data_f1b641be1c898ea14f2267021d024819
#
_entry.id   f1b641be1c898ea14f2267021d024819
#
_cell.length_a   1.000
_cell.length_b   1.000
_cell.length_c   1.000
_cell.angle_alpha   90.00
_cell.angle_beta   90.00
_cell.angle_gamma   90.00
#
_symmetry.space_group_name_H-M   'P 1'
#
loop_
_entity.id
_entity.type
_entity.pdbx_description
1 polymer ?
#
loop_
_entity_poly.entity_id
_entity_poly.type
_entity_poly.pdbx_seq_one_letter_code
_entity_poly.pdbx_strand_id
1 'polypeptide(L)'
;MKKERENLELLLICMVIGIIAACITGYFLYENKKEYWEVQARDIFYEALTEEMQKRSGIEVFLCTKGNNHLPVVDFVDKKKEPITVFMETEYGKKNFVIPYEKHTHNIIRSSDQRMLYTYVLYKDSLKADSLNMIWSDLLAKVKFPGKTIVRVSVTDWWEHETNAYSNDLSYLSKSDSLVSCYLGYRCEIGVTGFTYFSWWEVLTLKDKILLGALVVASLLLFFVQEFMIR
;
A
#
# COMPACT_ATOMS: atom_id res chain seq x y z
N MET A 1 -35.31 46.09 -4.03
CA MET A 1 -35.68 44.90 -3.19
C MET A 1 -35.77 43.59 -3.98
N LYS A 2 -36.64 43.38 -4.99
CA LYS A 2 -36.75 42.10 -5.69
C LYS A 2 -35.46 41.76 -6.46
N LYS A 3 -34.91 42.69 -7.23
CA LYS A 3 -33.69 42.57 -8.04
C LYS A 3 -32.42 42.37 -7.18
N GLU A 4 -32.37 43.00 -6.01
CA GLU A 4 -31.27 42.84 -5.05
C GLU A 4 -31.25 41.45 -4.44
N ARG A 5 -32.43 40.89 -4.14
CA ARG A 5 -32.55 39.54 -3.62
C ARG A 5 -32.16 38.48 -4.66
N GLU A 6 -32.57 38.67 -5.93
CA GLU A 6 -32.18 37.77 -7.04
C GLU A 6 -30.66 37.80 -7.26
N ASN A 7 -30.01 38.96 -7.16
CA ASN A 7 -28.56 39.09 -7.26
C ASN A 7 -27.85 38.40 -6.09
N LEU A 8 -28.34 38.52 -4.87
CA LEU A 8 -27.76 37.89 -3.70
C LEU A 8 -27.87 36.35 -3.77
N GLU A 9 -29.00 35.82 -4.27
CA GLU A 9 -29.19 34.39 -4.47
C GLU A 9 -28.22 33.84 -5.53
N LEU A 10 -28.03 34.54 -6.66
CA LEU A 10 -27.08 34.17 -7.70
C LEU A 10 -25.62 34.13 -7.16
N LEU A 11 -25.27 35.09 -6.34
CA LEU A 11 -23.98 35.27 -5.74
C LEU A 11 -23.64 34.14 -4.73
N LEU A 12 -24.62 33.78 -3.93
CA LEU A 12 -24.53 32.59 -3.03
C LEU A 12 -24.31 31.31 -3.83
N ILE A 13 -25.02 31.15 -4.94
CA ILE A 13 -24.86 29.98 -5.82
C ILE A 13 -23.43 29.93 -6.39
N CYS A 14 -22.89 31.05 -6.87
CA CYS A 14 -21.52 31.12 -7.40
C CYS A 14 -20.46 30.76 -6.33
N MET A 15 -20.64 31.27 -5.10
CA MET A 15 -19.76 30.94 -3.99
C MET A 15 -19.80 29.44 -3.67
N VAL A 16 -20.97 28.84 -3.59
CA VAL A 16 -21.13 27.40 -3.32
C VAL A 16 -20.49 26.56 -4.44
N ILE A 17 -20.69 26.94 -5.71
CA ILE A 17 -20.05 26.27 -6.85
C ILE A 17 -18.52 26.35 -6.74
N GLY A 18 -17.97 27.50 -6.37
CA GLY A 18 -16.53 27.69 -6.20
C GLY A 18 -15.94 26.81 -5.08
N ILE A 19 -16.63 26.70 -3.96
CA ILE A 19 -16.24 25.81 -2.85
C ILE A 19 -16.31 24.34 -3.29
N ILE A 20 -17.37 23.94 -3.96
CA ILE A 20 -17.52 22.57 -4.49
C ILE A 20 -16.37 22.26 -5.47
N ALA A 21 -16.05 23.19 -6.38
CA ALA A 21 -14.95 23.02 -7.31
C ALA A 21 -13.60 22.86 -6.58
N ALA A 22 -13.35 23.63 -5.52
CA ALA A 22 -12.15 23.49 -4.70
C ALA A 22 -12.09 22.13 -3.99
N CYS A 23 -13.20 21.64 -3.46
CA CYS A 23 -13.28 20.31 -2.83
C CYS A 23 -13.01 19.18 -3.84
N ILE A 24 -13.61 19.25 -5.03
CA ILE A 24 -13.40 18.27 -6.10
C ILE A 24 -11.93 18.28 -6.55
N THR A 25 -11.35 19.46 -6.77
CA THR A 25 -9.93 19.61 -7.13
C THR A 25 -9.02 19.04 -6.04
N GLY A 26 -9.31 19.32 -4.77
CA GLY A 26 -8.58 18.80 -3.64
C GLY A 26 -8.62 17.28 -3.56
N TYR A 27 -9.78 16.69 -3.81
CA TYR A 27 -9.95 15.24 -3.85
C TYR A 27 -9.10 14.59 -4.96
N PHE A 28 -9.16 15.11 -6.18
CA PHE A 28 -8.36 14.59 -7.30
C PHE A 28 -6.84 14.74 -7.08
N LEU A 29 -6.41 15.86 -6.52
CA LEU A 29 -5.01 16.06 -6.17
C LEU A 29 -4.53 15.06 -5.12
N TYR A 30 -5.36 14.79 -4.13
CA TYR A 30 -5.07 13.80 -3.09
C TYR A 30 -4.96 12.40 -3.68
N GLU A 31 -5.97 11.94 -4.44
CA GLU A 31 -6.00 10.59 -5.03
C GLU A 31 -4.78 10.35 -5.95
N ASN A 32 -4.48 11.29 -6.85
CA ASN A 32 -3.33 11.17 -7.75
C ASN A 32 -1.99 11.06 -6.99
N LYS A 33 -1.86 11.82 -5.89
CA LYS A 33 -0.63 11.77 -5.09
C LYS A 33 -0.58 10.54 -4.20
N LYS A 34 -1.72 10.09 -3.67
CA LYS A 34 -1.82 8.84 -2.92
C LYS A 34 -1.37 7.69 -3.81
N GLU A 35 -1.91 7.57 -5.02
CA GLU A 35 -1.54 6.53 -5.98
C GLU A 35 -0.02 6.54 -6.29
N TYR A 36 0.55 7.72 -6.54
CA TYR A 36 1.99 7.87 -6.74
C TYR A 36 2.80 7.32 -5.55
N TRP A 37 2.40 7.67 -4.32
CA TRP A 37 3.09 7.23 -3.11
C TRP A 37 2.87 5.75 -2.82
N GLU A 38 1.71 5.20 -3.17
CA GLU A 38 1.46 3.75 -3.05
C GLU A 38 2.37 2.93 -3.96
N VAL A 39 2.58 3.37 -5.20
CA VAL A 39 3.53 2.72 -6.12
C VAL A 39 4.95 2.77 -5.56
N GLN A 40 5.40 3.94 -5.11
CA GLN A 40 6.72 4.11 -4.49
C GLN A 40 6.89 3.24 -3.23
N ALA A 41 5.90 3.24 -2.36
CA ALA A 41 5.94 2.47 -1.12
C ALA A 41 5.96 0.97 -1.38
N ARG A 42 5.28 0.49 -2.42
CA ARG A 42 5.30 -0.91 -2.86
C ARG A 42 6.68 -1.33 -3.33
N ASP A 43 7.31 -0.54 -4.19
CA ASP A 43 8.64 -0.85 -4.72
C ASP A 43 9.68 -0.91 -3.59
N ILE A 44 9.64 0.07 -2.69
CA ILE A 44 10.52 0.14 -1.52
C ILE A 44 10.22 -1.00 -0.51
N PHE A 45 8.97 -1.47 -0.43
CA PHE A 45 8.63 -2.64 0.40
C PHE A 45 9.36 -3.90 -0.07
N TYR A 46 9.39 -4.14 -1.37
CA TYR A 46 10.13 -5.28 -1.92
C TYR A 46 11.65 -5.14 -1.72
N GLU A 47 12.18 -3.93 -1.78
CA GLU A 47 13.59 -3.67 -1.45
C GLU A 47 13.87 -3.99 0.03
N ALA A 48 13.02 -3.51 0.95
CA ALA A 48 13.14 -3.81 2.37
C ALA A 48 13.04 -5.32 2.67
N LEU A 49 12.11 -6.01 2.02
CA LEU A 49 11.96 -7.45 2.18
C LEU A 49 13.18 -8.21 1.65
N THR A 50 13.75 -7.76 0.52
CA THR A 50 14.98 -8.32 -0.05
C THR A 50 16.14 -8.16 0.91
N GLU A 51 16.33 -6.96 1.46
CA GLU A 51 17.39 -6.65 2.44
C GLU A 51 17.28 -7.52 3.69
N GLU A 52 16.07 -7.63 4.25
CA GLU A 52 15.84 -8.45 5.44
C GLU A 52 16.07 -9.94 5.17
N MET A 53 15.66 -10.45 4.01
CA MET A 53 15.89 -11.83 3.62
C MET A 53 17.38 -12.13 3.37
N GLN A 54 18.09 -11.22 2.72
CA GLN A 54 19.53 -11.35 2.49
C GLN A 54 20.31 -11.37 3.80
N LYS A 55 19.95 -10.49 4.73
CA LYS A 55 20.55 -10.43 6.06
C LYS A 55 20.42 -11.75 6.82
N ARG A 56 19.28 -12.45 6.70
CA ARG A 56 19.02 -13.72 7.38
C ARG A 56 19.65 -14.93 6.70
N SER A 57 19.62 -14.96 5.38
CA SER A 57 20.13 -16.10 4.61
C SER A 57 21.64 -16.06 4.37
N GLY A 58 22.25 -14.88 4.43
CA GLY A 58 23.63 -14.65 3.97
C GLY A 58 23.82 -14.90 2.46
N ILE A 59 22.72 -15.11 1.71
CA ILE A 59 22.73 -15.42 0.29
C ILE A 59 22.05 -14.26 -0.43
N GLU A 60 22.62 -13.84 -1.56
CA GLU A 60 22.02 -12.81 -2.41
C GLU A 60 20.69 -13.28 -2.97
N VAL A 61 19.62 -12.61 -2.57
CA VAL A 61 18.25 -12.98 -2.95
C VAL A 61 17.90 -12.29 -4.24
N PHE A 62 17.72 -13.05 -5.29
CA PHE A 62 17.13 -12.54 -6.53
C PHE A 62 15.60 -12.58 -6.41
N LEU A 63 15.01 -11.59 -5.78
CA LEU A 63 13.57 -11.37 -5.88
C LEU A 63 13.25 -10.87 -7.29
N CYS A 64 12.16 -11.38 -7.86
CA CYS A 64 11.72 -11.01 -9.20
C CYS A 64 11.08 -9.63 -9.30
N THR A 65 11.71 -8.62 -8.69
CA THR A 65 11.14 -7.29 -8.54
C THR A 65 11.84 -6.19 -9.33
N LYS A 66 12.98 -6.48 -9.96
CA LYS A 66 13.65 -5.48 -10.81
C LYS A 66 13.25 -5.60 -12.27
N GLY A 67 12.35 -4.77 -12.68
CA GLY A 67 12.10 -4.47 -14.08
C GLY A 67 10.63 -4.27 -14.38
N ASN A 68 10.26 -3.03 -14.53
CA ASN A 68 8.97 -2.52 -15.01
C ASN A 68 7.78 -2.70 -14.08
N ASN A 69 7.10 -1.62 -13.86
CA ASN A 69 5.91 -1.26 -13.12
C ASN A 69 4.68 -2.18 -13.21
N HIS A 70 4.89 -3.40 -13.59
CA HIS A 70 3.96 -4.51 -13.45
C HIS A 70 4.76 -5.63 -12.80
N LEU A 71 4.32 -6.10 -11.61
CA LEU A 71 4.46 -7.53 -11.37
C LEU A 71 4.27 -8.16 -12.75
N PRO A 72 5.16 -9.03 -13.24
CA PRO A 72 4.79 -9.77 -14.39
C PRO A 72 3.50 -10.49 -13.99
N VAL A 73 2.38 -9.88 -14.34
CA VAL A 73 1.23 -10.66 -14.73
C VAL A 73 1.84 -11.46 -15.85
N VAL A 74 2.34 -12.64 -15.49
CA VAL A 74 2.56 -13.65 -16.49
C VAL A 74 1.14 -13.87 -16.96
N ASP A 75 0.80 -13.20 -18.08
CA ASP A 75 -0.32 -13.55 -18.89
C ASP A 75 -0.11 -15.01 -19.29
N PHE A 76 -0.38 -15.89 -18.35
CA PHE A 76 -0.76 -17.24 -18.64
C PHE A 76 -2.18 -17.10 -19.21
N VAL A 77 -2.22 -16.77 -20.49
CA VAL A 77 -3.36 -17.01 -21.33
C VAL A 77 -4.02 -18.29 -20.80
N ASP A 78 -5.21 -18.12 -20.22
CA ASP A 78 -6.21 -19.17 -19.95
C ASP A 78 -5.78 -20.45 -19.21
N LYS A 79 -4.89 -20.42 -18.26
CA LYS A 79 -4.80 -21.51 -17.31
C LYS A 79 -5.83 -21.29 -16.21
N LYS A 80 -6.78 -22.22 -16.09
CA LYS A 80 -7.72 -22.31 -14.99
C LYS A 80 -7.03 -21.91 -13.69
N LYS A 81 -7.68 -21.06 -12.89
CA LYS A 81 -7.21 -20.65 -11.55
C LYS A 81 -7.26 -21.87 -10.60
N GLU A 82 -6.40 -22.85 -10.84
CA GLU A 82 -6.39 -24.10 -10.11
C GLU A 82 -5.37 -24.03 -8.96
N PRO A 83 -5.69 -24.58 -7.79
CA PRO A 83 -4.73 -24.74 -6.73
C PRO A 83 -3.64 -25.72 -7.14
N ILE A 84 -2.45 -25.60 -6.58
CA ILE A 84 -1.38 -26.57 -6.75
C ILE A 84 -1.25 -27.46 -5.52
N THR A 85 -0.84 -28.71 -5.73
CA THR A 85 -0.55 -29.63 -4.63
C THR A 85 0.96 -29.79 -4.49
N VAL A 86 1.46 -29.56 -3.29
CA VAL A 86 2.87 -29.69 -2.94
C VAL A 86 3.02 -30.83 -1.95
N PHE A 87 3.89 -31.79 -2.27
CA PHE A 87 4.25 -32.87 -1.36
C PHE A 87 5.44 -32.47 -0.50
N MET A 88 5.36 -32.71 0.80
CA MET A 88 6.47 -32.55 1.73
C MET A 88 6.61 -33.77 2.65
N GLU A 89 7.86 -34.11 2.93
CA GLU A 89 8.25 -35.11 3.93
C GLU A 89 9.17 -34.44 4.96
N THR A 90 8.80 -34.51 6.23
CA THR A 90 9.54 -33.90 7.34
C THR A 90 9.55 -34.88 8.52
N GLU A 91 10.16 -34.51 9.64
CA GLU A 91 10.10 -35.23 10.90
C GLU A 91 8.67 -35.44 11.42
N TYR A 92 7.70 -34.58 11.00
CA TYR A 92 6.27 -34.70 11.34
C TYR A 92 5.52 -35.67 10.42
N GLY A 93 6.20 -36.28 9.42
CA GLY A 93 5.61 -37.23 8.48
C GLY A 93 5.52 -36.73 7.05
N LYS A 94 4.68 -37.41 6.26
CA LYS A 94 4.43 -37.11 4.84
C LYS A 94 3.07 -36.45 4.70
N LYS A 95 3.01 -35.31 4.01
CA LYS A 95 1.76 -34.58 3.79
C LYS A 95 1.71 -33.91 2.43
N ASN A 96 0.51 -33.90 1.84
CA ASN A 96 0.18 -33.10 0.68
C ASN A 96 -0.50 -31.81 1.14
N PHE A 97 0.01 -30.67 0.68
CA PHE A 97 -0.56 -29.35 0.92
C PHE A 97 -1.21 -28.83 -0.35
N VAL A 98 -2.44 -28.38 -0.24
CA VAL A 98 -3.15 -27.74 -1.34
C VAL A 98 -2.97 -26.22 -1.20
N ILE A 99 -2.21 -25.64 -2.10
CA ILE A 99 -1.90 -24.20 -2.08
C ILE A 99 -2.87 -23.49 -3.03
N PRO A 100 -3.68 -22.55 -2.54
CA PRO A 100 -4.57 -21.76 -3.37
C PRO A 100 -3.80 -21.03 -4.48
N TYR A 101 -4.41 -20.90 -5.65
CA TYR A 101 -3.83 -20.21 -6.80
C TYR A 101 -3.30 -18.81 -6.43
N GLU A 102 -4.06 -18.04 -5.67
CA GLU A 102 -3.70 -16.70 -5.22
C GLU A 102 -2.41 -16.68 -4.39
N LYS A 103 -2.25 -17.59 -3.44
CA LYS A 103 -1.02 -17.71 -2.64
C LYS A 103 0.18 -18.06 -3.51
N HIS A 104 0.00 -19.01 -4.43
CA HIS A 104 1.08 -19.46 -5.30
C HIS A 104 1.55 -18.38 -6.29
N THR A 105 0.63 -17.65 -6.88
CA THR A 105 0.94 -16.59 -7.86
C THR A 105 1.60 -15.37 -7.22
N HIS A 106 1.30 -15.11 -5.95
CA HIS A 106 1.92 -14.04 -5.18
C HIS A 106 3.19 -14.49 -4.42
N ASN A 107 3.68 -15.71 -4.66
CA ASN A 107 4.98 -16.11 -4.13
C ASN A 107 6.09 -15.40 -4.91
N ILE A 108 6.85 -14.57 -4.19
CA ILE A 108 7.89 -13.73 -4.79
C ILE A 108 9.16 -14.49 -5.20
N ILE A 109 9.29 -15.75 -4.78
CA ILE A 109 10.43 -16.61 -5.10
C ILE A 109 10.02 -17.57 -6.21
N ARG A 110 10.67 -17.49 -7.37
CA ARG A 110 10.34 -18.34 -8.52
C ARG A 110 10.90 -19.75 -8.42
N SER A 111 12.16 -19.87 -8.01
CA SER A 111 12.86 -21.13 -7.95
C SER A 111 12.34 -22.01 -6.81
N SER A 112 12.01 -23.26 -7.10
CA SER A 112 11.60 -24.26 -6.11
C SER A 112 12.66 -24.48 -5.03
N ASP A 113 13.93 -24.55 -5.44
CA ASP A 113 15.05 -24.77 -4.54
C ASP A 113 15.25 -23.60 -3.57
N GLN A 114 15.12 -22.38 -4.09
CA GLN A 114 15.14 -21.18 -3.25
C GLN A 114 13.94 -21.11 -2.31
N ARG A 115 12.75 -21.50 -2.74
CA ARG A 115 11.59 -21.60 -1.84
C ARG A 115 11.85 -22.54 -0.68
N MET A 116 12.42 -23.72 -0.95
CA MET A 116 12.78 -24.69 0.09
C MET A 116 13.84 -24.13 1.05
N LEU A 117 14.88 -23.47 0.51
CA LEU A 117 15.89 -22.82 1.32
C LEU A 117 15.29 -21.79 2.27
N TYR A 118 14.38 -20.93 1.76
CA TYR A 118 13.74 -19.91 2.60
C TYR A 118 12.77 -20.50 3.62
N THR A 119 12.08 -21.59 3.30
CA THR A 119 11.33 -22.35 4.30
C THR A 119 12.22 -22.71 5.47
N TYR A 120 13.42 -23.26 5.20
CA TYR A 120 14.36 -23.66 6.23
C TYR A 120 14.95 -22.47 7.01
N VAL A 121 15.38 -21.40 6.31
CA VAL A 121 15.94 -20.19 6.93
C VAL A 121 14.91 -19.54 7.87
N LEU A 122 13.68 -19.39 7.41
CA LEU A 122 12.62 -18.73 8.17
C LEU A 122 12.03 -19.61 9.26
N TYR A 123 12.21 -20.94 9.18
CA TYR A 123 11.91 -21.84 10.28
C TYR A 123 12.90 -21.64 11.44
N LYS A 124 14.20 -21.45 11.14
CA LYS A 124 15.24 -21.20 12.16
C LYS A 124 15.18 -19.79 12.75
N ASP A 125 14.96 -18.80 11.91
CA ASP A 125 14.92 -17.39 12.30
C ASP A 125 13.70 -16.73 11.64
N SER A 126 12.58 -16.76 12.35
CA SER A 126 11.29 -16.28 11.86
C SER A 126 11.33 -14.80 11.49
N LEU A 127 10.68 -14.45 10.38
CA LEU A 127 10.52 -13.08 9.94
C LEU A 127 9.73 -12.28 10.97
N LYS A 128 10.32 -11.19 11.47
CA LYS A 128 9.67 -10.30 12.46
C LYS A 128 9.04 -9.10 11.76
N ALA A 129 7.76 -8.88 12.03
CA ALA A 129 7.02 -7.76 11.45
C ALA A 129 7.65 -6.40 11.78
N ASP A 130 8.14 -6.23 13.02
CA ASP A 130 8.80 -4.99 13.47
C ASP A 130 10.11 -4.72 12.72
N SER A 131 10.95 -5.76 12.55
CA SER A 131 12.23 -5.63 11.86
C SER A 131 12.02 -5.21 10.41
N LEU A 132 11.08 -5.85 9.72
CA LEU A 132 10.76 -5.50 8.34
C LEU A 132 10.13 -4.11 8.22
N ASN A 133 9.23 -3.75 9.13
CA ASN A 133 8.61 -2.42 9.13
C ASN A 133 9.63 -1.32 9.41
N MET A 134 10.61 -1.56 10.27
CA MET A 134 11.70 -0.62 10.55
C MET A 134 12.52 -0.36 9.28
N ILE A 135 12.99 -1.41 8.59
CA ILE A 135 13.75 -1.26 7.34
C ILE A 135 12.91 -0.53 6.29
N TRP A 136 11.66 -0.92 6.13
CA TRP A 136 10.76 -0.29 5.17
C TRP A 136 10.53 1.19 5.46
N SER A 137 10.25 1.55 6.72
CA SER A 137 10.06 2.94 7.12
C SER A 137 11.34 3.78 6.98
N ASP A 138 12.52 3.20 7.26
CA ASP A 138 13.81 3.87 7.09
C ASP A 138 14.10 4.17 5.61
N LEU A 139 13.81 3.23 4.72
CA LEU A 139 13.94 3.44 3.28
C LEU A 139 12.95 4.50 2.77
N LEU A 140 11.71 4.46 3.24
CA LEU A 140 10.68 5.45 2.91
C LEU A 140 11.01 6.85 3.43
N ALA A 141 11.65 6.96 4.59
CA ALA A 141 12.11 8.23 5.13
C ALA A 141 13.13 8.94 4.22
N LYS A 142 13.99 8.18 3.52
CA LYS A 142 14.96 8.73 2.56
C LYS A 142 14.27 9.46 1.40
N VAL A 143 13.09 9.01 0.98
CA VAL A 143 12.28 9.64 -0.09
C VAL A 143 11.22 10.62 0.46
N LYS A 144 11.21 10.87 1.77
CA LYS A 144 10.25 11.76 2.45
C LYS A 144 8.78 11.32 2.26
N PHE A 145 8.54 10.04 2.40
CA PHE A 145 7.21 9.46 2.31
C PHE A 145 6.25 10.11 3.32
N PRO A 146 5.07 10.58 2.89
CA PRO A 146 4.15 11.34 3.75
C PRO A 146 3.14 10.46 4.48
N GLY A 147 3.41 9.16 4.62
CA GLY A 147 2.49 8.20 5.21
C GLY A 147 3.12 7.43 6.36
N LYS A 148 2.31 6.55 6.94
CA LYS A 148 2.74 5.57 7.95
C LYS A 148 2.59 4.17 7.41
N THR A 149 3.40 3.25 7.91
CA THR A 149 3.46 1.86 7.48
C THR A 149 3.20 0.90 8.62
N ILE A 150 2.56 -0.20 8.31
CA ILE A 150 2.35 -1.33 9.20
C ILE A 150 2.65 -2.59 8.41
N VAL A 151 3.33 -3.55 9.02
CA VAL A 151 3.59 -4.85 8.42
C VAL A 151 2.87 -5.92 9.22
N ARG A 152 2.25 -6.85 8.52
CA ARG A 152 1.73 -8.11 9.06
C ARG A 152 2.54 -9.25 8.47
N VAL A 153 3.00 -10.13 9.34
CA VAL A 153 3.58 -11.41 8.95
C VAL A 153 2.65 -12.51 9.44
N SER A 154 2.16 -13.34 8.53
CA SER A 154 1.37 -14.53 8.82
C SER A 154 2.22 -15.78 8.60
N VAL A 155 2.16 -16.71 9.51
CA VAL A 155 2.87 -17.99 9.42
C VAL A 155 1.85 -19.13 9.53
N THR A 156 1.84 -19.99 8.52
CA THR A 156 1.00 -21.20 8.51
C THR A 156 1.86 -22.40 8.92
N ASP A 157 1.52 -23.03 10.02
CA ASP A 157 2.25 -24.19 10.57
C ASP A 157 2.01 -25.47 9.76
N TRP A 158 2.58 -26.60 10.23
CA TRP A 158 2.42 -27.91 9.61
C TRP A 158 0.95 -28.41 9.62
N TRP A 159 0.18 -28.01 10.61
CA TRP A 159 -1.23 -28.38 10.78
C TRP A 159 -2.21 -27.42 10.11
N GLU A 160 -1.66 -26.42 9.35
CA GLU A 160 -2.42 -25.40 8.62
C GLU A 160 -3.09 -24.36 9.53
N HIS A 161 -2.61 -24.22 10.78
CA HIS A 161 -3.00 -23.10 11.63
C HIS A 161 -2.22 -21.86 11.24
N GLU A 162 -2.93 -20.75 11.03
CA GLU A 162 -2.32 -19.47 10.70
C GLU A 162 -2.19 -18.60 11.94
N THR A 163 -0.98 -18.13 12.20
CA THR A 163 -0.69 -17.12 13.25
C THR A 163 -0.27 -15.82 12.61
N ASN A 164 -0.76 -14.70 13.14
CA ASN A 164 -0.49 -13.38 12.62
C ASN A 164 0.28 -12.55 13.65
N ALA A 165 1.39 -11.95 13.21
CA ALA A 165 2.16 -10.97 13.95
C ALA A 165 2.11 -9.63 13.20
N TYR A 166 1.94 -8.54 13.94
CA TYR A 166 1.91 -7.19 13.40
C TYR A 166 3.08 -6.39 13.96
N SER A 167 3.52 -5.38 13.22
CA SER A 167 4.43 -4.37 13.76
C SER A 167 3.75 -3.53 14.86
N ASN A 168 4.54 -2.95 15.76
CA ASN A 168 4.08 -2.41 17.05
C ASN A 168 3.02 -1.30 16.99
N ASP A 169 2.95 -0.53 15.91
CA ASP A 169 1.98 0.57 15.82
C ASP A 169 0.69 0.16 15.09
N LEU A 170 -0.28 -0.35 15.86
CA LEU A 170 -1.59 -0.76 15.32
C LEU A 170 -2.62 0.38 15.29
N SER A 171 -2.28 1.57 15.76
CA SER A 171 -3.23 2.68 15.92
C SER A 171 -3.90 3.10 14.61
N TYR A 172 -3.24 2.84 13.49
CA TYR A 172 -3.70 3.19 12.14
C TYR A 172 -4.23 2.01 11.34
N LEU A 173 -4.13 0.77 11.84
CA LEU A 173 -4.49 -0.44 11.08
C LEU A 173 -5.93 -0.41 10.55
N SER A 174 -6.89 0.06 11.34
CA SER A 174 -8.29 0.15 10.94
C SER A 174 -8.57 1.17 9.82
N LYS A 175 -7.61 2.07 9.56
CA LYS A 175 -7.70 3.14 8.55
C LYS A 175 -6.70 2.92 7.40
N SER A 176 -5.90 1.85 7.47
CA SER A 176 -4.85 1.56 6.51
C SER A 176 -5.38 0.66 5.41
N ASP A 177 -4.97 0.95 4.18
CA ASP A 177 -5.22 0.11 3.03
C ASP A 177 -4.10 -0.92 2.88
N SER A 178 -4.46 -2.16 2.50
CA SER A 178 -3.49 -3.18 2.13
C SER A 178 -2.82 -2.79 0.81
N LEU A 179 -1.54 -2.45 0.86
CA LEU A 179 -0.78 -1.99 -0.29
C LEU A 179 -0.20 -3.15 -1.09
N VAL A 180 0.34 -4.13 -0.38
CA VAL A 180 1.05 -5.26 -0.96
C VAL A 180 0.84 -6.50 -0.10
N SER A 181 0.62 -7.64 -0.76
CA SER A 181 0.58 -8.95 -0.11
C SER A 181 1.39 -9.92 -0.94
N CYS A 182 2.34 -10.61 -0.32
CA CYS A 182 3.18 -11.59 -0.96
C CYS A 182 3.41 -12.79 -0.05
N TYR A 183 3.89 -13.88 -0.64
CA TYR A 183 4.14 -15.12 0.06
C TYR A 183 5.57 -15.58 -0.15
N LEU A 184 6.09 -16.28 0.86
CA LEU A 184 7.42 -16.88 0.91
C LEU A 184 7.32 -18.35 1.31
N GLY A 185 8.37 -19.10 1.00
CA GLY A 185 8.48 -20.51 1.35
C GLY A 185 7.91 -21.44 0.30
N TYR A 186 8.19 -22.73 0.46
CA TYR A 186 7.91 -23.76 -0.52
C TYR A 186 6.41 -24.01 -0.70
N ARG A 187 5.64 -23.96 0.38
CA ARG A 187 4.18 -24.11 0.41
C ARG A 187 3.45 -22.78 0.64
N CYS A 188 4.12 -21.65 0.43
CA CYS A 188 3.57 -20.30 0.70
C CYS A 188 3.13 -20.14 2.17
N GLU A 189 3.87 -20.73 3.09
CA GLU A 189 3.57 -20.77 4.52
C GLU A 189 3.76 -19.43 5.22
N ILE A 190 4.53 -18.52 4.63
CA ILE A 190 4.77 -17.20 5.20
C ILE A 190 4.14 -16.16 4.29
N GLY A 191 3.11 -15.51 4.80
CA GLY A 191 2.48 -14.37 4.17
C GLY A 191 3.02 -13.06 4.75
N VAL A 192 3.32 -12.10 3.90
CA VAL A 192 3.77 -10.77 4.31
C VAL A 192 2.87 -9.75 3.66
N THR A 193 2.25 -8.91 4.49
CA THR A 193 1.35 -7.85 4.01
C THR A 193 1.82 -6.51 4.55
N GLY A 194 2.07 -5.58 3.64
CA GLY A 194 2.35 -4.18 3.96
C GLY A 194 1.08 -3.34 3.86
N PHE A 195 0.86 -2.51 4.84
CA PHE A 195 -0.25 -1.56 4.89
C PHE A 195 0.31 -0.15 4.92
N THR A 196 -0.38 0.78 4.28
CA THR A 196 -0.06 2.21 4.32
C THR A 196 -1.26 3.00 4.79
N TYR A 197 -0.98 4.05 5.55
CA TYR A 197 -1.96 5.05 5.97
C TYR A 197 -1.49 6.43 5.52
N PHE A 198 -2.37 7.16 4.85
CA PHE A 198 -2.12 8.52 4.41
C PHE A 198 -3.04 9.49 5.13
N SER A 199 -2.43 10.49 5.76
CA SER A 199 -3.17 11.67 6.19
C SER A 199 -3.41 12.57 4.98
N TRP A 200 -4.65 12.96 4.74
CA TRP A 200 -5.04 13.85 3.64
C TRP A 200 -4.17 15.12 3.59
N TRP A 201 -3.86 15.67 4.76
CA TRP A 201 -3.06 16.88 4.87
C TRP A 201 -1.57 16.68 4.61
N GLU A 202 -1.01 15.51 4.90
CA GLU A 202 0.42 15.21 4.71
C GLU A 202 0.76 14.89 3.27
N VAL A 203 -0.17 14.29 2.53
CA VAL A 203 0.01 13.93 1.12
C VAL A 203 0.09 15.16 0.21
N LEU A 204 -0.69 16.20 0.52
CA LEU A 204 -0.71 17.44 -0.26
C LEU A 204 0.55 18.27 -0.01
N THR A 205 1.22 18.67 -1.09
CA THR A 205 2.37 19.58 -1.00
C THR A 205 1.94 20.99 -0.61
N LEU A 206 2.90 21.82 -0.19
CA LEU A 206 2.63 23.23 0.11
C LEU A 206 2.01 23.97 -1.08
N LYS A 207 2.45 23.67 -2.31
CA LYS A 207 1.90 24.26 -3.53
C LYS A 207 0.41 23.91 -3.72
N ASP A 208 0.04 22.66 -3.45
CA ASP A 208 -1.37 22.22 -3.57
C ASP A 208 -2.24 22.90 -2.52
N LYS A 209 -1.74 23.02 -1.29
CA LYS A 209 -2.42 23.71 -0.18
C LYS A 209 -2.64 25.18 -0.50
N ILE A 210 -1.63 25.86 -1.08
CA ILE A 210 -1.74 27.24 -1.51
C ILE A 210 -2.76 27.36 -2.66
N LEU A 211 -2.72 26.47 -3.63
CA LEU A 211 -3.67 26.46 -4.75
C LEU A 211 -5.12 26.30 -4.26
N LEU A 212 -5.37 25.33 -3.39
CA LEU A 212 -6.69 25.11 -2.81
C LEU A 212 -7.15 26.31 -1.98
N GLY A 213 -6.26 26.88 -1.16
CA GLY A 213 -6.53 28.09 -0.40
C GLY A 213 -6.86 29.28 -1.30
N ALA A 214 -6.11 29.47 -2.39
CA ALA A 214 -6.36 30.52 -3.36
C ALA A 214 -7.72 30.37 -4.06
N LEU A 215 -8.13 29.14 -4.40
CA LEU A 215 -9.46 28.87 -4.99
C LEU A 215 -10.58 29.24 -4.02
N VAL A 216 -10.45 28.89 -2.75
CA VAL A 216 -11.45 29.24 -1.73
C VAL A 216 -11.50 30.77 -1.52
N VAL A 217 -10.33 31.42 -1.38
CA VAL A 217 -10.26 32.89 -1.22
C VAL A 217 -10.82 33.61 -2.43
N ALA A 218 -10.52 33.18 -3.66
CA ALA A 218 -11.08 33.74 -4.87
C ALA A 218 -12.61 33.65 -4.91
N SER A 219 -13.17 32.52 -4.50
CA SER A 219 -14.63 32.33 -4.42
C SER A 219 -15.28 33.26 -3.41
N LEU A 220 -14.62 33.49 -2.26
CA LEU A 220 -15.07 34.42 -1.24
C LEU A 220 -14.94 35.88 -1.69
N LEU A 221 -13.84 36.26 -2.35
CA LEU A 221 -13.62 37.63 -2.88
C LEU A 221 -14.65 37.99 -3.95
N LEU A 222 -14.96 37.07 -4.85
CA LEU A 222 -16.04 37.27 -5.83
C LEU A 222 -17.37 37.58 -5.16
N PHE A 223 -17.67 36.93 -4.05
CA PHE A 223 -18.86 37.21 -3.24
C PHE A 223 -18.82 38.62 -2.68
N PHE A 224 -17.73 39.05 -2.03
CA PHE A 224 -17.65 40.38 -1.41
C PHE A 224 -17.61 41.54 -2.40
N VAL A 225 -16.88 41.38 -3.49
CA VAL A 225 -16.78 42.46 -4.54
C VAL A 225 -18.15 42.72 -5.16
N GLN A 226 -18.90 41.69 -5.47
CA GLN A 226 -20.24 41.88 -6.03
C GLN A 226 -21.23 42.48 -5.01
N GLU A 227 -21.16 42.07 -3.74
CA GLU A 227 -21.98 42.67 -2.68
C GLU A 227 -21.70 44.19 -2.53
N PHE A 228 -20.40 44.56 -2.66
CA PHE A 228 -20.01 46.00 -2.60
C PHE A 228 -20.44 46.81 -3.83
N MET A 229 -20.50 46.20 -5.02
CA MET A 229 -20.97 46.86 -6.23
C MET A 229 -22.49 47.01 -6.34
N ILE A 230 -23.25 46.25 -5.54
CA ILE A 230 -24.71 46.26 -5.52
C ILE A 230 -25.26 47.27 -4.50
N ARG A 231 -24.43 47.67 -3.51
CA ARG A 231 -24.77 48.75 -2.56
C ARG A 231 -24.40 50.10 -3.13
#